data_828e4501bf9964e202c19045ae41168e
#
_entry.id   828e4501bf9964e202c19045ae41168e
#
_cell.length_a   1.000
_cell.length_b   1.000
_cell.length_c   1.000
_cell.angle_alpha   90.00
_cell.angle_beta   90.00
_cell.angle_gamma   90.00
#
_symmetry.space_group_name_H-M   'P 1'
#
loop_
_entity.id
_entity.type
_entity.pdbx_description
1 polymer ?
#
loop_
_entity_poly.entity_id
_entity_poly.type
_entity_poly.pdbx_seq_one_letter_code
_entity_poly.pdbx_strand_id
1 'polypeptide(L)'
;MPRVISENASWAEIHLEPGTRDSKLGAMEEAEVPLENLHEEVHHHAEHSGEKWISGVALSTAILAVLAAIAALLSGSHANEAMMRQIESADQWAFYQAKGIKAAVLEAKMSLSGSSSEADREKAEKYSEEQNEIQKEAQEKAAEAKTNFHRHEVFARGVTLFQISIAIAAISALTKRRRYWMVSMLIGAVGCIFLALGFVQH
;
A
#
# COMPACT_ATOMS: atom_id res chain seq x y z
N MET A 1 -31.51 58.11 -15.34
CA MET A 1 -31.46 57.57 -13.98
C MET A 1 -31.50 56.03 -14.09
N PRO A 2 -30.43 55.31 -13.99
CA PRO A 2 -30.46 53.86 -13.86
C PRO A 2 -30.34 53.47 -12.39
N ARG A 3 -31.18 52.53 -12.00
CA ARG A 3 -31.28 51.91 -10.67
C ARG A 3 -30.00 51.12 -10.33
N VAL A 4 -29.41 51.43 -9.20
CA VAL A 4 -28.37 50.65 -8.56
C VAL A 4 -29.05 49.44 -7.92
N ILE A 5 -28.75 48.25 -8.42
CA ILE A 5 -29.11 46.97 -7.77
C ILE A 5 -27.98 46.65 -6.81
N SER A 6 -28.26 46.77 -5.51
CA SER A 6 -27.37 46.27 -4.45
C SER A 6 -27.60 44.77 -4.30
N GLU A 7 -26.67 43.98 -4.79
CA GLU A 7 -26.62 42.55 -4.53
C GLU A 7 -25.73 42.31 -3.31
N ASN A 8 -26.33 42.31 -2.14
CA ASN A 8 -25.77 41.78 -0.93
C ASN A 8 -25.80 40.24 -1.01
N ALA A 9 -24.79 39.65 -1.58
CA ALA A 9 -24.56 38.18 -1.43
C ALA A 9 -23.95 37.93 -0.05
N SER A 10 -24.81 37.52 0.87
CA SER A 10 -24.46 36.97 2.17
C SER A 10 -23.64 35.68 1.99
N TRP A 11 -22.33 35.75 2.23
CA TRP A 11 -21.41 34.59 2.31
C TRP A 11 -21.35 33.99 3.73
N ALA A 12 -22.40 34.13 4.49
CA ALA A 12 -22.50 33.47 5.79
C ALA A 12 -23.49 32.32 5.71
N GLU A 13 -22.98 31.14 5.98
CA GLU A 13 -23.60 29.84 6.29
C GLU A 13 -23.33 28.74 5.30
N ILE A 14 -22.02 28.40 5.14
CA ILE A 14 -21.66 27.01 4.88
C ILE A 14 -21.53 26.34 6.26
N HIS A 15 -22.63 25.76 6.74
CA HIS A 15 -22.61 24.82 7.84
C HIS A 15 -21.78 23.62 7.39
N LEU A 16 -20.51 23.60 7.79
CA LEU A 16 -19.68 22.39 7.80
C LEU A 16 -20.21 21.52 8.94
N GLU A 17 -21.06 20.55 8.63
CA GLU A 17 -21.38 19.49 9.55
C GLU A 17 -20.11 18.69 9.87
N PRO A 18 -19.65 18.63 11.14
CA PRO A 18 -18.53 17.79 11.53
C PRO A 18 -19.05 16.38 11.77
N GLY A 19 -19.11 15.52 10.77
CA GLY A 19 -19.66 14.20 11.04
C GLY A 19 -19.39 13.09 10.07
N THR A 20 -18.77 13.31 8.91
CA THR A 20 -18.68 12.22 7.92
C THR A 20 -17.28 11.95 7.35
N ARG A 21 -16.24 12.54 7.91
CA ARG A 21 -14.87 12.33 7.43
C ARG A 21 -14.14 11.16 8.11
N ASP A 22 -14.53 10.79 9.32
CA ASP A 22 -13.87 9.72 10.07
C ASP A 22 -14.29 8.30 9.67
N SER A 23 -15.44 8.13 8.98
CA SER A 23 -15.92 6.81 8.59
C SER A 23 -15.28 6.24 7.32
N LYS A 24 -14.59 7.05 6.52
CA LYS A 24 -13.94 6.59 5.28
C LYS A 24 -12.44 6.34 5.39
N LEU A 25 -11.77 6.90 6.40
CA LEU A 25 -10.38 6.54 6.69
C LEU A 25 -10.26 5.20 7.43
N GLY A 26 -11.28 4.79 8.18
CA GLY A 26 -11.32 3.47 8.84
C GLY A 26 -11.60 2.28 7.91
N ALA A 27 -11.96 2.53 6.63
CA ALA A 27 -12.28 1.46 5.69
C ALA A 27 -11.07 0.95 4.86
N MET A 28 -9.87 1.48 5.13
CA MET A 28 -8.60 0.91 4.64
C MET A 28 -7.84 0.12 5.74
N GLU A 29 -8.46 -0.10 6.89
CA GLU A 29 -8.01 -1.14 7.80
C GLU A 29 -8.25 -2.46 7.08
N GLU A 30 -7.15 -3.11 6.64
CA GLU A 30 -7.18 -4.45 6.05
C GLU A 30 -8.18 -5.28 6.85
N ALA A 31 -9.15 -5.90 6.18
CA ALA A 31 -10.08 -6.82 6.81
C ALA A 31 -9.26 -8.02 7.32
N GLU A 32 -8.60 -7.84 8.46
CA GLU A 32 -8.01 -8.94 9.20
C GLU A 32 -9.16 -9.87 9.58
N VAL A 33 -9.25 -10.97 8.84
CA VAL A 33 -10.11 -12.07 9.25
C VAL A 33 -9.63 -12.45 10.67
N PRO A 34 -10.49 -12.46 11.69
CA PRO A 34 -10.08 -12.76 13.06
C PRO A 34 -9.70 -14.24 13.17
N LEU A 35 -8.47 -14.55 12.74
CA LEU A 35 -7.89 -15.89 12.79
C LEU A 35 -7.55 -16.33 14.21
N GLU A 36 -7.44 -15.38 15.14
CA GLU A 36 -7.22 -15.64 16.56
C GLU A 36 -8.28 -16.57 17.12
N ASN A 37 -9.55 -16.32 16.84
CA ASN A 37 -10.65 -17.16 17.32
C ASN A 37 -10.58 -18.59 16.77
N LEU A 38 -10.23 -18.74 15.49
CA LEU A 38 -10.02 -20.06 14.87
C LEU A 38 -8.84 -20.82 15.48
N HIS A 39 -7.79 -20.09 15.84
CA HIS A 39 -6.60 -20.65 16.47
C HIS A 39 -6.90 -21.12 17.92
N GLU A 40 -7.63 -20.32 18.70
CA GLU A 40 -8.06 -20.67 20.04
C GLU A 40 -9.01 -21.87 20.06
N GLU A 41 -9.96 -21.96 19.13
CA GLU A 41 -10.85 -23.13 19.01
C GLU A 41 -10.07 -24.42 18.72
N VAL A 42 -9.07 -24.38 17.85
CA VAL A 42 -8.23 -25.55 17.54
C VAL A 42 -7.43 -25.98 18.78
N HIS A 43 -6.88 -25.05 19.56
CA HIS A 43 -6.18 -25.35 20.81
C HIS A 43 -7.10 -25.97 21.85
N HIS A 44 -8.29 -25.41 22.07
CA HIS A 44 -9.26 -25.91 23.04
C HIS A 44 -9.72 -27.35 22.70
N HIS A 45 -9.96 -27.65 21.41
CA HIS A 45 -10.29 -29.00 20.96
C HIS A 45 -9.12 -29.98 21.07
N ALA A 46 -7.89 -29.51 20.93
CA ALA A 46 -6.69 -30.37 21.05
C ALA A 46 -6.45 -30.83 22.49
N GLU A 47 -6.70 -29.97 23.49
CA GLU A 47 -6.53 -30.29 24.91
C GLU A 47 -7.54 -31.35 25.40
N HIS A 48 -8.75 -31.37 24.86
CA HIS A 48 -9.81 -32.28 25.31
C HIS A 48 -9.96 -33.59 24.52
N SER A 49 -9.28 -33.74 23.38
CA SER A 49 -9.53 -34.87 22.48
C SER A 49 -8.74 -36.14 22.77
N GLY A 50 -7.69 -36.07 23.59
CA GLY A 50 -6.83 -37.23 23.89
C GLY A 50 -6.13 -37.88 22.68
N GLU A 51 -6.38 -37.41 21.47
CA GLU A 51 -5.79 -37.95 20.22
C GLU A 51 -4.53 -37.16 19.82
N LYS A 52 -3.39 -37.84 19.85
CA LYS A 52 -2.05 -37.25 19.57
C LYS A 52 -1.96 -36.50 18.22
N TRP A 53 -2.74 -36.89 17.21
CA TRP A 53 -2.69 -36.22 15.91
C TRP A 53 -3.41 -34.85 15.93
N ILE A 54 -4.42 -34.64 16.80
CA ILE A 54 -5.09 -33.33 16.95
C ILE A 54 -4.13 -32.31 17.57
N SER A 55 -3.29 -32.75 18.54
CA SER A 55 -2.21 -31.90 19.04
C SER A 55 -1.21 -31.51 17.92
N GLY A 56 -0.98 -32.41 16.94
CA GLY A 56 -0.19 -32.08 15.75
C GLY A 56 -0.86 -31.02 14.85
N VAL A 57 -2.19 -31.08 14.72
CA VAL A 57 -2.96 -30.03 14.00
C VAL A 57 -2.81 -28.69 14.71
N ALA A 58 -3.00 -28.64 16.03
CA ALA A 58 -2.86 -27.41 16.81
C ALA A 58 -1.46 -26.80 16.70
N LEU A 59 -0.40 -27.63 16.84
CA LEU A 59 0.98 -27.15 16.70
C LEU A 59 1.26 -26.60 15.29
N SER A 60 0.83 -27.32 14.24
CA SER A 60 1.03 -26.87 12.86
C SER A 60 0.28 -25.57 12.57
N THR A 61 -0.94 -25.41 13.10
CA THR A 61 -1.73 -24.17 12.97
C THR A 61 -1.04 -22.99 13.67
N ALA A 62 -0.46 -23.21 14.85
CA ALA A 62 0.31 -22.20 15.56
C ALA A 62 1.52 -21.72 14.74
N ILE A 63 2.26 -22.65 14.15
CA ILE A 63 3.40 -22.30 13.28
C ILE A 63 2.93 -21.52 12.05
N LEU A 64 1.85 -21.96 11.39
CA LEU A 64 1.30 -21.27 10.23
C LEU A 64 0.81 -19.86 10.59
N ALA A 65 0.22 -19.66 11.77
CA ALA A 65 -0.21 -18.35 12.24
C ALA A 65 0.99 -17.40 12.45
N VAL A 66 2.08 -17.89 13.04
CA VAL A 66 3.32 -17.09 13.18
C VAL A 66 3.90 -16.72 11.81
N LEU A 67 3.93 -17.65 10.86
CA LEU A 67 4.40 -17.37 9.49
C LEU A 67 3.49 -16.39 8.77
N ALA A 68 2.18 -16.50 8.95
CA ALA A 68 1.22 -15.53 8.42
C ALA A 68 1.45 -14.13 8.99
N ALA A 69 1.67 -14.00 10.30
CA ALA A 69 1.96 -12.72 10.95
C ALA A 69 3.25 -12.09 10.44
N ILE A 70 4.32 -12.87 10.27
CA ILE A 70 5.58 -12.39 9.69
C ILE A 70 5.37 -11.93 8.24
N ALA A 71 4.66 -12.71 7.43
CA ALA A 71 4.37 -12.36 6.05
C ALA A 71 3.51 -11.08 5.96
N ALA A 72 2.51 -10.92 6.84
CA ALA A 72 1.67 -9.74 6.91
C ALA A 72 2.47 -8.49 7.28
N LEU A 73 3.35 -8.58 8.28
CA LEU A 73 4.24 -7.48 8.68
C LEU A 73 5.13 -7.03 7.51
N LEU A 74 5.75 -7.97 6.79
CA LEU A 74 6.60 -7.67 5.65
C LEU A 74 5.78 -7.08 4.49
N SER A 75 4.60 -7.64 4.22
CA SER A 75 3.67 -7.12 3.22
C SER A 75 3.30 -5.67 3.51
N GLY A 76 2.87 -5.36 4.74
CA GLY A 76 2.53 -4.00 5.17
C GLY A 76 3.71 -3.03 5.09
N SER A 77 4.91 -3.46 5.49
CA SER A 77 6.13 -2.66 5.38
C SER A 77 6.43 -2.25 3.93
N HIS A 78 6.36 -3.20 2.98
CA HIS A 78 6.59 -2.91 1.56
C HIS A 78 5.47 -2.08 0.94
N ALA A 79 4.20 -2.23 1.38
CA ALA A 79 3.10 -1.37 0.96
C ALA A 79 3.33 0.08 1.38
N ASN A 80 3.73 0.31 2.64
CA ASN A 80 4.04 1.64 3.14
C ASN A 80 5.22 2.26 2.39
N GLU A 81 6.30 1.51 2.15
CA GLU A 81 7.44 1.99 1.39
C GLU A 81 7.05 2.34 -0.06
N ALA A 82 6.25 1.50 -0.72
CA ALA A 82 5.73 1.78 -2.05
C ALA A 82 4.92 3.09 -2.08
N MET A 83 4.07 3.30 -1.08
CA MET A 83 3.27 4.52 -0.97
C MET A 83 4.15 5.76 -0.75
N MET A 84 5.16 5.67 0.11
CA MET A 84 6.11 6.77 0.35
C MET A 84 6.86 7.14 -0.94
N ARG A 85 7.39 6.15 -1.66
CA ARG A 85 8.10 6.38 -2.93
C ARG A 85 7.18 6.96 -4.01
N GLN A 86 5.92 6.55 -4.02
CA GLN A 86 4.92 7.10 -4.94
C GLN A 86 4.62 8.58 -4.65
N ILE A 87 4.54 8.96 -3.37
CA ILE A 87 4.36 10.35 -2.94
C ILE A 87 5.60 11.17 -3.33
N GLU A 88 6.80 10.69 -3.03
CA GLU A 88 8.05 11.36 -3.43
C GLU A 88 8.12 11.58 -4.95
N SER A 89 7.73 10.56 -5.74
CA SER A 89 7.65 10.70 -7.20
C SER A 89 6.65 11.78 -7.62
N ALA A 90 5.47 11.81 -7.00
CA ALA A 90 4.45 12.82 -7.31
C ALA A 90 4.93 14.24 -6.97
N ASP A 91 5.63 14.42 -5.86
CA ASP A 91 6.24 15.69 -5.46
C ASP A 91 7.30 16.13 -6.47
N GLN A 92 8.15 15.23 -6.94
CA GLN A 92 9.13 15.53 -7.98
C GLN A 92 8.46 15.92 -9.30
N TRP A 93 7.37 15.25 -9.69
CA TRP A 93 6.60 15.64 -10.86
C TRP A 93 5.96 17.02 -10.73
N ALA A 94 5.45 17.37 -9.53
CA ALA A 94 4.94 18.72 -9.26
C ALA A 94 6.05 19.77 -9.36
N PHE A 95 7.24 19.45 -8.87
CA PHE A 95 8.41 20.32 -8.98
C PHE A 95 8.88 20.48 -10.43
N TYR A 96 8.90 19.40 -11.22
CA TYR A 96 9.13 19.43 -12.67
C TYR A 96 8.17 20.40 -13.37
N GLN A 97 6.88 20.30 -13.10
CA GLN A 97 5.88 21.20 -13.69
C GLN A 97 6.10 22.66 -13.28
N ALA A 98 6.42 22.91 -12.02
CA ALA A 98 6.70 24.27 -11.55
C ALA A 98 7.92 24.89 -12.25
N LYS A 99 8.97 24.11 -12.51
CA LYS A 99 10.14 24.56 -13.29
C LYS A 99 9.78 24.83 -14.75
N GLY A 100 8.96 23.97 -15.37
CA GLY A 100 8.47 24.15 -16.72
C GLY A 100 7.63 25.43 -16.88
N ILE A 101 6.76 25.73 -15.94
CA ILE A 101 5.99 26.98 -15.93
C ILE A 101 6.94 28.19 -15.84
N LYS A 102 7.96 28.15 -14.97
CA LYS A 102 8.96 29.23 -14.87
C LYS A 102 9.73 29.42 -16.18
N ALA A 103 10.13 28.34 -16.83
CA ALA A 103 10.81 28.39 -18.13
C ALA A 103 9.91 29.02 -19.20
N ALA A 104 8.64 28.56 -19.29
CA ALA A 104 7.67 29.08 -20.26
C ALA A 104 7.33 30.57 -20.04
N VAL A 105 7.20 31.01 -18.79
CA VAL A 105 7.01 32.43 -18.46
C VAL A 105 8.21 33.28 -18.89
N LEU A 106 9.43 32.76 -18.69
CA LEU A 106 10.66 33.45 -19.08
C LEU A 106 10.78 33.54 -20.60
N GLU A 107 10.44 32.49 -21.32
CA GLU A 107 10.43 32.45 -22.79
C GLU A 107 9.36 33.41 -23.35
N ALA A 108 8.17 33.45 -22.79
CA ALA A 108 7.13 34.41 -23.14
C ALA A 108 7.58 35.85 -22.91
N LYS A 109 8.26 36.14 -21.78
CA LYS A 109 8.85 37.45 -21.50
C LYS A 109 9.86 37.84 -22.56
N MET A 110 10.76 36.94 -22.94
CA MET A 110 11.77 37.19 -23.98
C MET A 110 11.15 37.47 -25.35
N SER A 111 10.09 36.75 -25.70
CA SER A 111 9.39 36.94 -26.98
C SER A 111 8.64 38.28 -27.05
N LEU A 112 8.07 38.74 -25.94
CA LEU A 112 7.30 39.98 -25.86
C LEU A 112 8.22 41.24 -25.81
N SER A 113 9.37 41.13 -25.16
CA SER A 113 10.28 42.30 -25.00
C SER A 113 11.16 42.56 -26.20
N GLY A 114 11.17 41.71 -27.22
CA GLY A 114 11.99 41.87 -28.44
C GLY A 114 13.52 41.90 -28.23
N SER A 115 13.97 41.85 -26.98
CA SER A 115 15.36 41.73 -26.58
C SER A 115 15.52 40.61 -25.54
N SER A 116 16.20 39.55 -25.90
CA SER A 116 16.60 38.53 -24.92
C SER A 116 17.78 39.01 -24.12
N SER A 117 17.61 39.22 -22.83
CA SER A 117 18.77 39.41 -21.93
C SER A 117 19.51 38.09 -21.84
N GLU A 118 20.87 38.15 -21.91
CA GLU A 118 21.74 36.98 -21.72
C GLU A 118 21.42 36.25 -20.40
N ALA A 119 21.12 37.00 -19.33
CA ALA A 119 20.73 36.48 -18.03
C ALA A 119 19.39 35.71 -18.07
N ASP A 120 18.45 36.08 -18.94
CA ASP A 120 17.17 35.39 -19.09
C ASP A 120 17.35 34.08 -19.88
N ARG A 121 18.25 34.06 -20.86
CA ARG A 121 18.64 32.84 -21.59
C ARG A 121 19.31 31.82 -20.67
N GLU A 122 20.34 32.26 -19.94
CA GLU A 122 21.05 31.41 -18.98
C GLU A 122 20.09 30.79 -17.94
N LYS A 123 19.12 31.57 -17.46
CA LYS A 123 18.07 31.06 -16.53
C LYS A 123 17.16 30.04 -17.19
N ALA A 124 16.76 30.26 -18.45
CA ALA A 124 15.89 29.31 -19.16
C ALA A 124 16.59 27.98 -19.39
N GLU A 125 17.89 28.03 -19.79
CA GLU A 125 18.74 26.86 -19.98
C GLU A 125 18.91 26.08 -18.66
N LYS A 126 19.23 26.78 -17.58
CA LYS A 126 19.31 26.18 -16.22
C LYS A 126 18.00 25.52 -15.79
N TYR A 127 16.84 26.13 -16.06
CA TYR A 127 15.58 25.49 -15.74
C TYR A 127 15.30 24.24 -16.55
N SER A 128 15.75 24.19 -17.81
CA SER A 128 15.65 23.00 -18.66
C SER A 128 16.55 21.86 -18.16
N GLU A 129 17.79 22.17 -17.73
CA GLU A 129 18.71 21.19 -17.14
C GLU A 129 18.13 20.63 -15.83
N GLU A 130 17.69 21.52 -14.92
CA GLU A 130 17.06 21.13 -13.66
C GLU A 130 15.80 20.27 -13.89
N GLN A 131 15.00 20.56 -14.92
CA GLN A 131 13.86 19.72 -15.28
C GLN A 131 14.25 18.30 -15.66
N ASN A 132 15.33 18.14 -16.43
CA ASN A 132 15.81 16.81 -16.83
C ASN A 132 16.26 15.98 -15.61
N GLU A 133 16.93 16.61 -14.65
CA GLU A 133 17.33 15.96 -13.41
C GLU A 133 16.12 15.56 -12.56
N ILE A 134 15.17 16.48 -12.36
CA ILE A 134 13.94 16.23 -11.60
C ILE A 134 13.10 15.11 -12.24
N GLN A 135 13.00 15.11 -13.58
CA GLN A 135 12.28 14.05 -14.29
C GLN A 135 12.91 12.68 -14.05
N LYS A 136 14.23 12.61 -14.06
CA LYS A 136 14.96 11.36 -13.79
C LYS A 136 14.71 10.88 -12.35
N GLU A 137 14.83 11.77 -11.37
CA GLU A 137 14.51 11.45 -9.98
C GLU A 137 13.06 10.96 -9.81
N ALA A 138 12.09 11.65 -10.43
CA ALA A 138 10.67 11.26 -10.38
C ALA A 138 10.46 9.84 -10.92
N GLN A 139 11.12 9.50 -12.05
CA GLN A 139 11.04 8.17 -12.64
C GLN A 139 11.73 7.10 -11.79
N GLU A 140 12.86 7.41 -11.16
CA GLU A 140 13.55 6.51 -10.24
C GLU A 140 12.67 6.19 -9.03
N LYS A 141 12.06 7.22 -8.42
CA LYS A 141 11.12 7.02 -7.30
C LYS A 141 9.88 6.21 -7.69
N ALA A 142 9.33 6.45 -8.88
CA ALA A 142 8.22 5.64 -9.41
C ALA A 142 8.62 4.17 -9.63
N ALA A 143 9.84 3.91 -10.09
CA ALA A 143 10.34 2.55 -10.26
C ALA A 143 10.56 1.84 -8.92
N GLU A 144 11.11 2.54 -7.92
CA GLU A 144 11.24 2.04 -6.54
C GLU A 144 9.87 1.71 -5.93
N ALA A 145 8.87 2.59 -6.10
CA ALA A 145 7.50 2.37 -5.66
C ALA A 145 6.91 1.08 -6.26
N LYS A 146 7.06 0.90 -7.57
CA LYS A 146 6.58 -0.31 -8.28
C LYS A 146 7.26 -1.58 -7.78
N THR A 147 8.56 -1.53 -7.50
CA THR A 147 9.31 -2.68 -6.97
C THR A 147 8.81 -3.07 -5.59
N ASN A 148 8.63 -2.10 -4.68
CA ASN A 148 8.11 -2.34 -3.35
C ASN A 148 6.65 -2.85 -3.39
N PHE A 149 5.83 -2.31 -4.28
CA PHE A 149 4.46 -2.79 -4.47
C PHE A 149 4.43 -4.25 -4.95
N HIS A 150 5.32 -4.63 -5.85
CA HIS A 150 5.42 -6.03 -6.28
C HIS A 150 5.82 -6.97 -5.14
N ARG A 151 6.76 -6.57 -4.27
CA ARG A 151 7.12 -7.32 -3.06
C ARG A 151 5.94 -7.45 -2.10
N HIS A 152 5.21 -6.35 -1.88
CA HIS A 152 3.96 -6.39 -1.11
C HIS A 152 3.02 -7.47 -1.63
N GLU A 153 2.76 -7.52 -2.94
CA GLU A 153 1.87 -8.54 -3.53
C GLU A 153 2.36 -9.97 -3.30
N VAL A 154 3.66 -10.23 -3.40
CA VAL A 154 4.23 -11.57 -3.18
C VAL A 154 4.00 -12.02 -1.73
N PHE A 155 4.30 -11.16 -0.76
CA PHE A 155 4.05 -11.46 0.66
C PHE A 155 2.55 -11.58 0.96
N ALA A 156 1.69 -10.72 0.42
CA ALA A 156 0.24 -10.78 0.58
C ALA A 156 -0.36 -12.12 0.09
N ARG A 157 0.14 -12.64 -1.03
CA ARG A 157 -0.23 -13.99 -1.51
C ARG A 157 0.18 -15.07 -0.51
N GLY A 158 1.36 -14.97 0.10
CA GLY A 158 1.80 -15.85 1.17
C GLY A 158 0.86 -15.82 2.37
N VAL A 159 0.48 -14.63 2.83
CA VAL A 159 -0.49 -14.43 3.93
C VAL A 159 -1.80 -15.13 3.61
N THR A 160 -2.37 -14.90 2.44
CA THR A 160 -3.65 -15.49 2.02
C THR A 160 -3.59 -17.03 2.04
N LEU A 161 -2.49 -17.61 1.57
CA LEU A 161 -2.30 -19.06 1.57
C LEU A 161 -2.20 -19.62 2.98
N PHE A 162 -1.48 -18.96 3.89
CA PHE A 162 -1.42 -19.36 5.29
C PHE A 162 -2.81 -19.29 5.95
N GLN A 163 -3.59 -18.22 5.71
CA GLN A 163 -4.94 -18.08 6.24
C GLN A 163 -5.87 -19.19 5.77
N ILE A 164 -5.87 -19.51 4.48
CA ILE A 164 -6.63 -20.63 3.92
C ILE A 164 -6.19 -21.96 4.57
N SER A 165 -4.89 -22.15 4.73
CA SER A 165 -4.33 -23.34 5.36
C SER A 165 -4.82 -23.51 6.80
N ILE A 166 -4.79 -22.44 7.61
CA ILE A 166 -5.29 -22.42 8.99
C ILE A 166 -6.78 -22.75 9.03
N ALA A 167 -7.61 -22.16 8.15
CA ALA A 167 -9.04 -22.45 8.08
C ALA A 167 -9.32 -23.94 7.77
N ILE A 168 -8.59 -24.53 6.83
CA ILE A 168 -8.74 -25.96 6.50
C ILE A 168 -8.24 -26.85 7.65
N ALA A 169 -7.17 -26.45 8.37
CA ALA A 169 -6.71 -27.14 9.55
C ALA A 169 -7.76 -27.16 10.67
N ALA A 170 -8.46 -26.04 10.89
CA ALA A 170 -9.58 -25.96 11.85
C ALA A 170 -10.72 -26.91 11.47
N ILE A 171 -11.11 -26.96 10.18
CA ILE A 171 -12.09 -27.92 9.68
C ILE A 171 -11.64 -29.36 9.91
N SER A 172 -10.34 -29.65 9.75
CA SER A 172 -9.76 -30.96 10.01
C SER A 172 -9.93 -31.39 11.48
N ALA A 173 -9.66 -30.47 12.41
CA ALA A 173 -9.86 -30.72 13.86
C ALA A 173 -11.31 -30.99 14.21
N LEU A 174 -12.24 -30.16 13.70
CA LEU A 174 -13.69 -30.30 13.95
C LEU A 174 -14.27 -31.59 13.37
N THR A 175 -13.89 -31.94 12.13
CA THR A 175 -14.40 -33.14 11.44
C THR A 175 -13.67 -34.43 11.80
N LYS A 176 -12.59 -34.32 12.57
CA LYS A 176 -11.68 -35.42 12.91
C LYS A 176 -11.16 -36.21 11.70
N ARG A 177 -10.99 -35.53 10.54
CA ARG A 177 -10.55 -36.15 9.29
C ARG A 177 -9.15 -35.69 8.91
N ARG A 178 -8.16 -36.54 9.05
CA ARG A 178 -6.73 -36.28 8.71
C ARG A 178 -6.49 -35.82 7.27
N ARG A 179 -7.39 -36.14 6.32
CA ARG A 179 -7.26 -35.73 4.91
C ARG A 179 -7.24 -34.20 4.76
N TYR A 180 -8.06 -33.48 5.49
CA TYR A 180 -8.09 -32.02 5.47
C TYR A 180 -6.81 -31.41 6.04
N TRP A 181 -6.23 -32.03 7.09
CA TRP A 181 -4.94 -31.62 7.63
C TRP A 181 -3.82 -31.75 6.61
N MET A 182 -3.75 -32.85 5.84
CA MET A 182 -2.75 -33.00 4.78
C MET A 182 -2.91 -31.94 3.70
N VAL A 183 -4.15 -31.61 3.28
CA VAL A 183 -4.43 -30.54 2.33
C VAL A 183 -3.97 -29.19 2.88
N SER A 184 -4.29 -28.89 4.14
CA SER A 184 -3.82 -27.68 4.83
C SER A 184 -2.29 -27.57 4.79
N MET A 185 -1.56 -28.64 5.13
CA MET A 185 -0.10 -28.62 5.11
C MET A 185 0.49 -28.39 3.71
N LEU A 186 -0.15 -28.92 2.66
CA LEU A 186 0.28 -28.65 1.28
C LEU A 186 0.10 -27.19 0.90
N ILE A 187 -1.04 -26.59 1.24
CA ILE A 187 -1.30 -25.16 0.98
C ILE A 187 -0.35 -24.29 1.79
N GLY A 188 -0.12 -24.62 3.06
CA GLY A 188 0.85 -23.94 3.91
C GLY A 188 2.28 -24.00 3.35
N ALA A 189 2.69 -25.15 2.80
CA ALA A 189 3.99 -25.28 2.14
C ALA A 189 4.13 -24.36 0.91
N VAL A 190 3.05 -24.21 0.12
CA VAL A 190 3.03 -23.23 -0.98
C VAL A 190 3.14 -21.80 -0.44
N GLY A 191 2.48 -21.48 0.68
CA GLY A 191 2.64 -20.21 1.38
C GLY A 191 4.10 -19.93 1.78
N CYS A 192 4.82 -20.94 2.28
CA CYS A 192 6.24 -20.83 2.61
C CYS A 192 7.10 -20.53 1.36
N ILE A 193 6.75 -21.07 0.19
CA ILE A 193 7.46 -20.76 -1.06
C ILE A 193 7.27 -19.29 -1.41
N PHE A 194 6.05 -18.74 -1.32
CA PHE A 194 5.82 -17.32 -1.57
C PHE A 194 6.55 -16.44 -0.56
N LEU A 195 6.58 -16.81 0.72
CA LEU A 195 7.36 -16.10 1.73
C LEU A 195 8.86 -16.10 1.38
N ALA A 196 9.42 -17.22 0.97
CA ALA A 196 10.82 -17.32 0.57
C ALA A 196 11.11 -16.53 -0.71
N LEU A 197 10.22 -16.55 -1.71
CA LEU A 197 10.34 -15.76 -2.94
C LEU A 197 10.36 -14.26 -2.65
N GLY A 198 9.56 -13.80 -1.68
CA GLY A 198 9.56 -12.39 -1.26
C GLY A 198 10.92 -11.93 -0.71
N PHE A 199 11.68 -12.81 -0.08
CA PHE A 199 13.06 -12.52 0.39
C PHE A 199 14.11 -12.57 -0.72
N VAL A 200 13.92 -13.38 -1.75
CA VAL A 200 14.90 -13.56 -2.84
C VAL A 200 14.83 -12.45 -3.89
N GLN A 201 13.68 -11.80 -4.02
CA GLN A 201 13.48 -10.69 -4.96
C GLN A 201 14.12 -9.39 -4.45
N HIS A 202 15.40 -9.43 -4.17
CA HIS A 202 16.20 -8.28 -3.73
C HIS A 202 16.73 -7.48 -4.91
#